data_1adba183f71c30ef2ea433231541b5bb
#
_entry.id   1adba183f71c30ef2ea433231541b5bb
#
_cell.length_a   1.000
_cell.length_b   1.000
_cell.length_c   1.000
_cell.angle_alpha   90.00
_cell.angle_beta   90.00
_cell.angle_gamma   90.00
#
_symmetry.space_group_name_H-M   'P 1'
#
loop_
_entity.id
_entity.type
_entity.pdbx_description
1 polymer ?
#
loop_
_entity_poly.entity_id
_entity_poly.type
_entity_poly.pdbx_seq_one_letter_code
_entity_poly.pdbx_strand_id
1 'polypeptide(L)'
;MKRFTGAITAMLFLSCLLTTAFSAQTGDGYRGIWYEIGGAYSGGMATYPQHQMPMAVYAPAAQKTFFVYGGESADGRKNLQMMIGAFDHQKKLLANPTLVRDCATNDAHANPCMAIDTKGHIFIYCAARHKFSGRIYRSCKPYDISAFDQLVDTYMPYPQAWIADDGRHFLKYTRYNKGNGSVREIYSTVSQDGTAWDFKKSTKIANDGHYAATTLHKGRLWMTLNWHKSGSDKRTNLYVIRSDDLGTSWQTTDGKPVSLPMNFPETPSLIRDYLTEKKFIYLNDLITDAKGNPVILYVEASGGSKSQGPKGDPRRWMTARYDGKQWHFHPICTVDHNYDYGNLRIDTKGIWRAIGATDAGPHPYTTGGEVVLWESRDTGVTWKRAKALTKNSRRNHSYVRVPTNFAPEFFGYWGDGDTTQCSESDLYFCDWNGNLFRMPRKIAKPWVQPIPVP
;
A
#
# COMPACT_ATOMS: atom_id res chain seq x y z
N MET A 1 34.61 -2.63 71.22
CA MET A 1 34.60 -2.50 69.77
C MET A 1 33.81 -3.63 69.15
N LYS A 2 32.57 -3.36 68.79
CA LYS A 2 31.69 -4.32 68.09
C LYS A 2 31.50 -3.86 66.67
N ARG A 3 31.92 -4.67 65.69
CA ARG A 3 31.72 -4.42 64.26
C ARG A 3 30.31 -4.89 63.87
N PHE A 4 29.50 -4.00 63.33
CA PHE A 4 28.26 -4.33 62.65
C PHE A 4 28.54 -4.52 61.18
N THR A 5 28.28 -5.71 60.65
CA THR A 5 28.24 -6.01 59.22
C THR A 5 26.78 -5.91 58.77
N GLY A 6 26.48 -4.87 58.00
CA GLY A 6 25.17 -4.72 57.36
C GLY A 6 25.14 -5.43 56.00
N ALA A 7 24.30 -6.41 55.82
CA ALA A 7 24.01 -7.03 54.54
C ALA A 7 22.99 -6.18 53.80
N ILE A 8 23.37 -5.66 52.61
CA ILE A 8 22.47 -4.99 51.72
C ILE A 8 21.83 -6.05 50.79
N THR A 9 20.55 -6.31 51.03
CA THR A 9 19.74 -7.18 50.16
C THR A 9 19.24 -6.34 48.99
N ALA A 10 19.80 -6.55 47.81
CA ALA A 10 19.32 -5.95 46.57
C ALA A 10 18.04 -6.65 46.10
N MET A 11 16.92 -5.99 46.22
CA MET A 11 15.63 -6.45 45.69
C MET A 11 15.59 -6.10 44.19
N LEU A 12 15.77 -7.10 43.32
CA LEU A 12 15.51 -7.00 41.89
C LEU A 12 13.99 -6.94 41.68
N PHE A 13 13.46 -5.76 41.35
CA PHE A 13 12.12 -5.63 40.83
C PHE A 13 12.11 -6.08 39.35
N LEU A 14 11.65 -7.31 39.14
CA LEU A 14 11.31 -7.83 37.81
C LEU A 14 9.95 -7.21 37.41
N SER A 15 9.97 -6.10 36.70
CA SER A 15 8.75 -5.53 36.11
C SER A 15 8.28 -6.42 34.97
N CYS A 16 7.38 -7.34 35.27
CA CYS A 16 6.62 -8.10 34.29
C CYS A 16 5.67 -7.11 33.57
N LEU A 17 6.05 -6.64 32.40
CA LEU A 17 5.13 -5.97 31.50
C LEU A 17 4.09 -6.99 31.04
N LEU A 18 2.94 -6.99 31.68
CA LEU A 18 1.76 -7.71 31.22
C LEU A 18 1.27 -7.04 29.94
N THR A 19 1.74 -7.52 28.79
CA THR A 19 1.09 -7.24 27.51
C THR A 19 -0.26 -7.97 27.54
N THR A 20 -1.33 -7.21 27.61
CA THR A 20 -2.67 -7.76 27.44
C THR A 20 -2.82 -8.16 25.97
N ALA A 21 -2.69 -9.45 25.69
CA ALA A 21 -3.04 -10.01 24.40
C ALA A 21 -4.54 -9.80 24.18
N PHE A 22 -4.92 -8.92 23.26
CA PHE A 22 -6.30 -8.83 22.81
C PHE A 22 -6.58 -10.03 21.92
N SER A 23 -7.51 -10.90 22.33
CA SER A 23 -8.09 -11.88 21.42
C SER A 23 -8.77 -11.10 20.28
N ALA A 24 -8.25 -11.20 19.09
CA ALA A 24 -8.85 -10.56 17.94
C ALA A 24 -10.20 -11.22 17.64
N GLN A 25 -11.23 -10.42 17.47
CA GLN A 25 -12.57 -10.92 17.16
C GLN A 25 -12.56 -11.43 15.71
N THR A 26 -13.00 -12.67 15.49
CA THR A 26 -13.22 -13.17 14.11
C THR A 26 -14.29 -12.33 13.42
N GLY A 27 -14.02 -11.92 12.18
CA GLY A 27 -15.01 -11.26 11.34
C GLY A 27 -16.09 -12.25 10.90
N ASP A 28 -17.20 -11.74 10.43
CA ASP A 28 -18.29 -12.54 9.88
C ASP A 28 -18.23 -12.72 8.35
N GLY A 29 -17.09 -12.36 7.75
CA GLY A 29 -16.81 -12.46 6.32
C GLY A 29 -16.10 -11.22 5.75
N TYR A 30 -15.96 -11.19 4.43
CA TYR A 30 -15.30 -10.12 3.71
C TYR A 30 -16.31 -9.06 3.30
N ARG A 31 -16.47 -8.05 4.15
CA ARG A 31 -17.33 -6.89 3.88
C ARG A 31 -16.49 -5.62 3.81
N GLY A 32 -16.81 -4.77 2.88
CA GLY A 32 -16.22 -3.46 2.75
C GLY A 32 -17.26 -2.41 2.40
N ILE A 33 -16.88 -1.14 2.51
CA ILE A 33 -17.68 -0.01 2.04
C ILE A 33 -16.84 0.80 1.07
N TRP A 34 -17.48 1.18 -0.03
CA TRP A 34 -17.02 2.18 -0.96
C TRP A 34 -17.95 3.39 -0.91
N TYR A 35 -17.40 4.60 -0.96
CA TYR A 35 -18.16 5.84 -1.08
C TYR A 35 -17.33 6.96 -1.68
N GLU A 36 -18.00 7.92 -2.30
CA GLU A 36 -17.40 9.12 -2.85
C GLU A 36 -17.37 10.23 -1.78
N ILE A 37 -16.23 10.92 -1.66
CA ILE A 37 -16.10 12.09 -0.78
C ILE A 37 -15.92 13.32 -1.65
N GLY A 38 -16.96 14.14 -1.76
CA GLY A 38 -16.88 15.45 -2.42
C GLY A 38 -16.84 15.43 -3.93
N GLY A 39 -17.39 14.41 -4.58
CA GLY A 39 -17.67 14.37 -6.03
C GLY A 39 -16.48 14.34 -6.98
N ALA A 40 -15.25 14.48 -6.49
CA ALA A 40 -14.05 14.47 -7.33
C ALA A 40 -12.93 13.61 -6.74
N TYR A 41 -13.19 13.04 -5.59
CA TYR A 41 -12.23 12.30 -4.81
C TYR A 41 -12.93 11.12 -4.17
N SER A 42 -12.68 9.98 -4.71
CA SER A 42 -13.29 8.77 -4.24
C SER A 42 -12.60 8.29 -2.99
N GLY A 43 -13.35 8.10 -1.94
CA GLY A 43 -12.93 7.46 -0.73
C GLY A 43 -13.63 6.13 -0.61
N GLY A 44 -12.89 5.10 -0.21
CA GLY A 44 -13.46 3.79 -0.02
C GLY A 44 -12.80 3.09 1.15
N MET A 45 -13.49 2.14 1.70
CA MET A 45 -12.90 1.09 2.51
C MET A 45 -12.35 0.01 1.60
N ALA A 46 -12.25 -1.20 2.01
CA ALA A 46 -11.62 -2.26 1.26
C ALA A 46 -10.12 -2.00 1.04
N THR A 47 -9.67 -1.67 -0.14
CA THR A 47 -8.23 -1.60 -0.45
C THR A 47 -7.69 -0.19 -0.67
N TYR A 48 -8.49 0.82 -0.44
CA TYR A 48 -8.08 2.24 -0.49
C TYR A 48 -7.20 2.62 0.72
N PRO A 49 -6.27 3.59 0.60
CA PRO A 49 -5.71 4.19 -0.60
C PRO A 49 -4.48 3.44 -1.11
N GLN A 50 -4.05 3.76 -2.34
CA GLN A 50 -2.89 3.15 -3.00
C GLN A 50 -1.55 3.37 -2.28
N HIS A 51 -1.45 4.32 -1.37
CA HIS A 51 -0.19 4.74 -0.77
C HIS A 51 0.14 4.09 0.58
N GLN A 52 -0.65 3.11 1.04
CA GLN A 52 -0.25 2.16 2.09
C GLN A 52 0.26 0.89 1.42
N MET A 53 1.51 0.52 1.70
CA MET A 53 2.21 -0.56 1.00
C MET A 53 3.15 -1.31 1.95
N PRO A 54 3.27 -2.62 1.76
CA PRO A 54 2.39 -3.54 1.04
C PRO A 54 1.04 -3.74 1.76
N MET A 55 0.00 -4.10 1.02
CA MET A 55 -1.27 -4.52 1.64
C MET A 55 -1.47 -6.06 1.60
N ALA A 56 -0.61 -6.77 0.92
CA ALA A 56 -0.61 -8.24 0.91
C ALA A 56 0.81 -8.79 0.73
N VAL A 57 1.06 -9.96 1.33
CA VAL A 57 2.35 -10.66 1.27
C VAL A 57 2.08 -12.15 1.10
N TYR A 58 2.67 -12.77 0.09
CA TYR A 58 2.78 -14.23 0.03
C TYR A 58 3.93 -14.69 0.89
N ALA A 59 3.68 -15.62 1.80
CA ALA A 59 4.65 -16.24 2.68
C ALA A 59 4.92 -17.69 2.21
N PRO A 60 6.02 -17.94 1.47
CA PRO A 60 6.31 -19.27 0.94
C PRO A 60 6.42 -20.35 2.02
N ALA A 61 7.01 -20.04 3.18
CA ALA A 61 7.15 -20.98 4.29
C ALA A 61 5.82 -21.48 4.85
N ALA A 62 4.76 -20.69 4.77
CA ALA A 62 3.41 -21.06 5.19
C ALA A 62 2.51 -21.46 4.02
N GLN A 63 2.95 -21.26 2.78
CA GLN A 63 2.15 -21.40 1.56
C GLN A 63 0.81 -20.65 1.64
N LYS A 64 0.85 -19.43 2.18
CA LYS A 64 -0.30 -18.57 2.35
C LYS A 64 -0.03 -17.17 1.86
N THR A 65 -1.05 -16.55 1.26
CA THR A 65 -1.09 -15.10 1.04
C THR A 65 -1.88 -14.48 2.17
N PHE A 66 -1.24 -13.58 2.92
CA PHE A 66 -1.90 -12.73 3.91
C PHE A 66 -2.20 -11.38 3.28
N PHE A 67 -3.37 -10.82 3.58
CA PHE A 67 -3.79 -9.53 3.01
C PHE A 67 -4.64 -8.74 4.00
N VAL A 68 -4.45 -7.42 3.99
CA VAL A 68 -5.20 -6.49 4.83
C VAL A 68 -6.14 -5.64 3.99
N TYR A 69 -7.24 -5.21 4.57
CA TYR A 69 -8.24 -4.38 3.91
C TYR A 69 -9.08 -3.60 4.91
N GLY A 70 -9.79 -2.58 4.44
CA GLY A 70 -10.80 -1.86 5.20
C GLY A 70 -12.15 -2.54 5.10
N GLY A 71 -12.66 -3.05 6.20
CA GLY A 71 -14.00 -3.59 6.32
C GLY A 71 -14.98 -2.62 6.94
N GLU A 72 -16.25 -2.97 6.92
CA GLU A 72 -17.32 -2.26 7.58
C GLU A 72 -17.82 -3.04 8.79
N SER A 73 -18.23 -2.34 9.85
CA SER A 73 -18.87 -2.98 11.01
C SER A 73 -20.26 -3.52 10.65
N ALA A 74 -20.62 -4.67 11.25
CA ALA A 74 -21.92 -5.33 11.04
C ALA A 74 -23.11 -4.51 11.53
N ASP A 75 -22.88 -3.57 12.43
CA ASP A 75 -23.92 -2.78 13.09
C ASP A 75 -24.36 -1.52 12.32
N GLY A 76 -23.88 -1.38 11.07
CA GLY A 76 -24.27 -0.26 10.20
C GLY A 76 -23.67 1.10 10.56
N ARG A 77 -22.74 1.18 11.52
CA ARG A 77 -22.06 2.44 11.92
C ARG A 77 -21.20 3.05 10.82
N LYS A 78 -20.93 2.32 9.74
CA LYS A 78 -20.07 2.75 8.61
C LYS A 78 -18.66 3.15 9.06
N ASN A 79 -18.14 2.51 10.10
CA ASN A 79 -16.79 2.70 10.57
C ASN A 79 -15.83 1.78 9.85
N LEU A 80 -14.63 2.32 9.54
CA LEU A 80 -13.53 1.53 9.02
C LEU A 80 -13.07 0.51 10.07
N GLN A 81 -13.18 -0.74 9.72
CA GLN A 81 -12.57 -1.85 10.45
C GLN A 81 -11.34 -2.33 9.70
N MET A 82 -10.19 -2.29 10.34
CA MET A 82 -8.96 -2.84 9.79
C MET A 82 -8.96 -4.35 9.94
N MET A 83 -9.04 -5.04 8.81
CA MET A 83 -9.20 -6.48 8.71
C MET A 83 -7.95 -7.14 8.13
N ILE A 84 -7.71 -8.37 8.51
CA ILE A 84 -6.75 -9.26 7.87
C ILE A 84 -7.41 -10.56 7.47
N GLY A 85 -7.11 -11.02 6.25
CA GLY A 85 -7.48 -12.32 5.72
C GLY A 85 -6.26 -13.14 5.32
N ALA A 86 -6.49 -14.41 5.02
CA ALA A 86 -5.47 -15.30 4.48
C ALA A 86 -6.06 -16.22 3.40
N PHE A 87 -5.28 -16.48 2.35
CA PHE A 87 -5.56 -17.50 1.36
C PHE A 87 -4.55 -18.62 1.48
N ASP A 88 -5.01 -19.84 1.68
CA ASP A 88 -4.19 -21.06 1.76
C ASP A 88 -4.05 -21.66 0.35
N HIS A 89 -2.84 -21.64 -0.20
CA HIS A 89 -2.56 -22.09 -1.57
C HIS A 89 -2.65 -23.61 -1.74
N GLN A 90 -2.42 -24.37 -0.68
CA GLN A 90 -2.54 -25.83 -0.73
C GLN A 90 -4.00 -26.26 -0.75
N LYS A 91 -4.80 -25.64 0.11
CA LYS A 91 -6.23 -25.98 0.25
C LYS A 91 -7.11 -25.21 -0.72
N LYS A 92 -6.60 -24.09 -1.30
CA LYS A 92 -7.36 -23.12 -2.11
C LYS A 92 -8.57 -22.54 -1.36
N LEU A 93 -8.38 -22.26 -0.07
CA LEU A 93 -9.41 -21.75 0.82
C LEU A 93 -9.04 -20.38 1.37
N LEU A 94 -10.08 -19.59 1.64
CA LEU A 94 -10.01 -18.33 2.37
C LEU A 94 -10.25 -18.57 3.86
N ALA A 95 -9.42 -17.97 4.70
CA ALA A 95 -9.68 -17.94 6.14
C ALA A 95 -10.85 -17.01 6.47
N ASN A 96 -11.56 -17.29 7.58
CA ASN A 96 -12.43 -16.27 8.16
C ASN A 96 -11.55 -15.09 8.61
N PRO A 97 -11.82 -13.86 8.12
CA PRO A 97 -10.95 -12.72 8.41
C PRO A 97 -11.03 -12.30 9.86
N THR A 98 -9.97 -11.68 10.34
CA THR A 98 -9.85 -11.20 11.71
C THR A 98 -9.94 -9.68 11.78
N LEU A 99 -10.72 -9.15 12.70
CA LEU A 99 -10.75 -7.75 13.04
C LEU A 99 -9.51 -7.39 13.87
N VAL A 100 -8.62 -6.58 13.32
CA VAL A 100 -7.42 -6.09 14.01
C VAL A 100 -7.75 -4.84 14.84
N ARG A 101 -8.52 -3.92 14.24
CA ARG A 101 -8.90 -2.67 14.91
C ARG A 101 -10.19 -2.08 14.34
N ASP A 102 -11.11 -1.69 15.20
CA ASP A 102 -12.17 -0.74 14.86
C ASP A 102 -11.63 0.68 15.01
N CYS A 103 -11.63 1.45 13.92
CA CYS A 103 -11.01 2.77 13.90
C CYS A 103 -11.94 3.88 14.36
N ALA A 104 -13.23 3.60 14.59
CA ALA A 104 -14.26 4.58 14.93
C ALA A 104 -14.26 5.80 13.96
N THR A 105 -13.89 5.58 12.70
CA THR A 105 -13.84 6.58 11.62
C THR A 105 -14.33 5.99 10.33
N ASN A 106 -14.86 6.81 9.44
CA ASN A 106 -15.18 6.46 8.06
C ASN A 106 -14.14 6.96 7.06
N ASP A 107 -12.98 7.46 7.53
CA ASP A 107 -11.92 7.93 6.66
C ASP A 107 -11.12 6.76 6.08
N ALA A 108 -11.33 6.48 4.81
CA ALA A 108 -10.64 5.42 4.08
C ALA A 108 -9.11 5.61 3.99
N HIS A 109 -8.59 6.80 4.24
CA HIS A 109 -7.15 7.02 4.31
C HIS A 109 -6.50 6.35 5.53
N ALA A 110 -7.28 5.83 6.45
CA ALA A 110 -6.79 5.09 7.60
C ALA A 110 -6.62 3.57 7.35
N ASN A 111 -6.66 3.10 6.11
CA ASN A 111 -6.43 1.69 5.76
C ASN A 111 -5.05 1.20 6.22
N PRO A 112 -4.89 -0.10 6.53
CA PRO A 112 -3.64 -0.67 6.99
C PRO A 112 -2.68 -1.04 5.85
N CYS A 113 -1.39 -1.21 6.19
CA CYS A 113 -0.45 -2.02 5.42
C CYS A 113 0.19 -3.07 6.32
N MET A 114 0.98 -3.99 5.75
CA MET A 114 1.53 -5.13 6.47
C MET A 114 2.93 -5.51 6.01
N ALA A 115 3.65 -6.22 6.87
CA ALA A 115 4.88 -6.92 6.53
C ALA A 115 4.96 -8.22 7.34
N ILE A 116 5.79 -9.17 6.91
CA ILE A 116 6.05 -10.43 7.62
C ILE A 116 7.54 -10.51 7.88
N ASP A 117 7.93 -10.74 9.14
CA ASP A 117 9.33 -10.85 9.52
C ASP A 117 9.92 -12.23 9.17
N THR A 118 11.24 -12.36 9.31
CA THR A 118 11.98 -13.59 9.02
C THR A 118 11.59 -14.77 9.93
N LYS A 119 10.90 -14.49 11.05
CA LYS A 119 10.36 -15.49 12.00
C LYS A 119 8.91 -15.84 11.71
N GLY A 120 8.29 -15.20 10.70
CA GLY A 120 6.91 -15.42 10.30
C GLY A 120 5.87 -14.58 11.04
N HIS A 121 6.26 -13.67 11.94
CA HIS A 121 5.31 -12.79 12.59
C HIS A 121 4.79 -11.73 11.60
N ILE A 122 3.48 -11.54 11.63
CA ILE A 122 2.78 -10.58 10.81
C ILE A 122 2.72 -9.25 11.55
N PHE A 123 3.25 -8.19 10.94
CA PHE A 123 3.13 -6.83 11.43
C PHE A 123 2.07 -6.07 10.63
N ILE A 124 1.17 -5.38 11.31
CA ILE A 124 0.13 -4.57 10.70
C ILE A 124 0.32 -3.12 11.14
N TYR A 125 0.52 -2.23 10.16
CA TYR A 125 0.72 -0.82 10.37
C TYR A 125 -0.59 -0.10 10.04
N CYS A 126 -1.33 0.23 11.09
CA CYS A 126 -2.61 0.90 10.99
C CYS A 126 -2.39 2.38 10.78
N ALA A 127 -2.68 2.88 9.60
CA ALA A 127 -2.56 4.30 9.29
C ALA A 127 -3.47 5.15 10.17
N ALA A 128 -3.09 6.41 10.38
CA ALA A 128 -3.94 7.40 11.00
C ALA A 128 -3.85 8.72 10.26
N ARG A 129 -4.96 9.45 10.26
CA ARG A 129 -5.05 10.77 9.67
C ARG A 129 -5.86 11.69 10.60
N HIS A 130 -5.43 12.96 10.69
CA HIS A 130 -6.05 14.01 11.52
C HIS A 130 -6.06 13.70 13.03
N LYS A 131 -7.17 13.23 13.58
CA LYS A 131 -7.39 13.07 15.02
C LYS A 131 -7.07 11.69 15.57
N PHE A 132 -6.79 10.72 14.70
CA PHE A 132 -6.58 9.34 15.11
C PHE A 132 -5.09 9.03 15.17
N SER A 133 -4.69 8.29 16.21
CA SER A 133 -3.37 7.69 16.23
C SER A 133 -3.30 6.46 15.32
N GLY A 134 -2.18 6.28 14.64
CA GLY A 134 -1.84 5.02 14.01
C GLY A 134 -1.34 4.02 15.05
N ARG A 135 -1.38 2.75 14.73
CA ARG A 135 -0.90 1.68 15.62
C ARG A 135 -0.12 0.64 14.84
N ILE A 136 0.85 0.04 15.51
CA ILE A 136 1.55 -1.12 14.98
C ILE A 136 1.15 -2.32 15.83
N TYR A 137 0.72 -3.38 15.15
CA TYR A 137 0.37 -4.65 15.75
C TYR A 137 1.31 -5.74 15.24
N ARG A 138 1.54 -6.77 16.08
CA ARG A 138 2.29 -7.96 15.72
C ARG A 138 1.46 -9.19 16.03
N SER A 139 1.44 -10.20 15.15
CA SER A 139 0.77 -11.47 15.44
C SER A 139 1.43 -12.18 16.62
N CYS A 140 0.61 -12.74 17.51
CA CYS A 140 1.11 -13.46 18.68
C CYS A 140 1.90 -14.72 18.29
N LYS A 141 1.58 -15.32 17.14
CA LYS A 141 2.26 -16.51 16.60
C LYS A 141 2.65 -16.30 15.14
N PRO A 142 3.72 -16.95 14.65
CA PRO A 142 4.09 -16.94 13.25
C PRO A 142 2.95 -17.42 12.34
N TYR A 143 2.73 -16.71 11.23
CA TYR A 143 1.75 -17.04 10.18
C TYR A 143 0.31 -17.25 10.68
N ASP A 144 -0.03 -16.65 11.81
CA ASP A 144 -1.33 -16.77 12.48
C ASP A 144 -2.02 -15.41 12.54
N ILE A 145 -3.29 -15.37 12.12
CA ILE A 145 -4.09 -14.15 12.12
C ILE A 145 -5.11 -14.09 13.27
N SER A 146 -5.08 -15.04 14.19
CA SER A 146 -6.09 -15.18 15.25
C SER A 146 -5.95 -14.15 16.39
N ALA A 147 -4.73 -13.65 16.65
CA ALA A 147 -4.47 -12.71 17.75
C ALA A 147 -3.27 -11.82 17.45
N PHE A 148 -3.35 -10.57 17.91
CA PHE A 148 -2.33 -9.55 17.72
C PHE A 148 -2.05 -8.78 19.01
N ASP A 149 -0.78 -8.51 19.28
CA ASP A 149 -0.33 -7.58 20.33
C ASP A 149 -0.19 -6.18 19.74
N GLN A 150 -0.71 -5.17 20.43
CA GLN A 150 -0.46 -3.77 20.10
C GLN A 150 0.92 -3.38 20.64
N LEU A 151 1.81 -2.93 19.76
CA LEU A 151 3.18 -2.54 20.12
C LEU A 151 3.34 -1.03 20.30
N VAL A 152 2.76 -0.24 19.37
CA VAL A 152 3.01 1.19 19.26
C VAL A 152 1.73 1.94 19.00
N ASP A 153 1.62 3.15 19.56
CA ASP A 153 0.61 4.15 19.21
C ASP A 153 1.34 5.43 18.75
N THR A 154 1.09 5.89 17.52
CA THR A 154 1.81 7.00 16.92
C THR A 154 1.05 7.63 15.75
N TYR A 155 1.52 8.79 15.27
CA TYR A 155 0.95 9.45 14.09
C TYR A 155 1.73 9.06 12.84
N MET A 156 1.16 8.19 11.97
CA MET A 156 1.80 7.70 10.75
C MET A 156 0.83 7.59 9.56
N PRO A 157 0.41 8.69 8.96
CA PRO A 157 -0.37 8.66 7.72
C PRO A 157 0.42 8.00 6.58
N TYR A 158 -0.26 7.22 5.75
CA TYR A 158 0.30 6.55 4.57
C TYR A 158 1.56 5.74 4.85
N PRO A 159 1.52 4.79 5.80
CA PRO A 159 2.69 3.96 6.12
C PRO A 159 3.05 3.05 4.95
N GLN A 160 4.35 2.88 4.75
CA GLN A 160 4.91 1.86 3.85
C GLN A 160 6.03 1.15 4.61
N ALA A 161 5.86 -0.15 4.81
CA ALA A 161 6.69 -0.93 5.71
C ALA A 161 7.41 -2.06 4.96
N TRP A 162 8.71 -2.17 5.20
CA TRP A 162 9.56 -3.21 4.62
C TRP A 162 10.44 -3.82 5.70
N ILE A 163 10.74 -5.10 5.56
CA ILE A 163 11.64 -5.81 6.47
C ILE A 163 12.83 -6.31 5.66
N ALA A 164 14.02 -5.93 6.10
CA ALA A 164 15.26 -6.37 5.49
C ALA A 164 15.62 -7.81 5.91
N ASP A 165 16.51 -8.45 5.14
CA ASP A 165 16.93 -9.83 5.39
C ASP A 165 17.63 -9.99 6.76
N ASP A 166 18.21 -8.92 7.30
CA ASP A 166 18.82 -8.88 8.64
C ASP A 166 17.81 -8.68 9.78
N GLY A 167 16.51 -8.59 9.46
CA GLY A 167 15.42 -8.45 10.42
C GLY A 167 15.09 -7.02 10.81
N ARG A 168 15.82 -6.01 10.31
CA ARG A 168 15.47 -4.61 10.53
C ARG A 168 14.23 -4.20 9.75
N HIS A 169 13.40 -3.35 10.37
CA HIS A 169 12.17 -2.84 9.79
C HIS A 169 12.39 -1.39 9.34
N PHE A 170 12.06 -1.09 8.10
CA PHE A 170 11.97 0.26 7.57
C PHE A 170 10.50 0.69 7.52
N LEU A 171 10.23 1.92 7.94
CA LEU A 171 8.90 2.53 7.85
C LEU A 171 9.00 3.92 7.24
N LYS A 172 8.37 4.11 6.08
CA LYS A 172 8.09 5.42 5.50
C LYS A 172 6.70 5.88 5.91
N TYR A 173 6.53 7.15 6.24
CA TYR A 173 5.23 7.74 6.54
C TYR A 173 5.20 9.24 6.20
N THR A 174 4.01 9.83 6.23
CA THR A 174 3.79 11.25 5.91
C THR A 174 3.47 12.02 7.18
N ARG A 175 3.91 13.27 7.29
CA ARG A 175 3.41 14.25 8.28
C ARG A 175 2.78 15.43 7.56
N TYR A 176 1.68 15.92 8.14
CA TYR A 176 1.05 17.16 7.70
C TYR A 176 1.66 18.32 8.47
N ASN A 177 2.22 19.29 7.76
CA ASN A 177 2.73 20.52 8.39
C ASN A 177 1.55 21.45 8.67
N LYS A 178 1.26 21.67 9.95
CA LYS A 178 0.12 22.48 10.41
C LYS A 178 0.22 23.97 10.07
N GLY A 179 1.43 24.48 9.82
CA GLY A 179 1.66 25.90 9.52
C GLY A 179 1.37 26.29 8.07
N ASN A 180 1.29 25.34 7.15
CA ASN A 180 1.16 25.56 5.71
C ASN A 180 0.10 24.66 5.07
N GLY A 181 -0.97 24.39 5.79
CA GLY A 181 -2.27 23.76 5.46
C GLY A 181 -2.31 22.56 4.51
N SER A 182 -1.45 22.48 3.52
CA SER A 182 -1.43 21.43 2.51
C SER A 182 -0.06 20.78 2.30
N VAL A 183 0.99 21.27 2.96
CA VAL A 183 2.33 20.71 2.83
C VAL A 183 2.41 19.36 3.54
N ARG A 184 2.83 18.36 2.80
CA ARG A 184 3.00 17.00 3.29
C ARG A 184 4.45 16.61 3.22
N GLU A 185 5.04 16.45 4.38
CA GLU A 185 6.43 16.05 4.55
C GLU A 185 6.54 14.53 4.57
N ILE A 186 7.56 13.99 3.92
CA ILE A 186 7.84 12.55 3.92
C ILE A 186 8.95 12.27 4.93
N TYR A 187 8.71 11.29 5.78
CA TYR A 187 9.63 10.82 6.81
C TYR A 187 9.88 9.32 6.67
N SER A 188 11.04 8.88 7.16
CA SER A 188 11.33 7.47 7.38
C SER A 188 11.95 7.24 8.76
N THR A 189 11.80 6.02 9.26
CA THR A 189 12.43 5.56 10.49
C THR A 189 12.74 4.07 10.38
N VAL A 190 13.66 3.57 11.19
CA VAL A 190 14.08 2.18 11.23
C VAL A 190 13.95 1.65 12.65
N SER A 191 13.46 0.42 12.77
CA SER A 191 13.46 -0.37 14.00
C SER A 191 14.33 -1.61 13.82
N GLN A 192 14.99 -2.07 14.87
CA GLN A 192 15.86 -3.25 14.80
C GLN A 192 15.06 -4.56 14.63
N ASP A 193 13.84 -4.60 15.16
CA ASP A 193 13.03 -5.82 15.18
C ASP A 193 11.50 -5.57 15.02
N GLY A 194 11.13 -4.32 14.73
CA GLY A 194 9.74 -3.89 14.58
C GLY A 194 8.97 -3.72 15.89
N THR A 195 9.55 -4.05 17.04
CA THR A 195 8.86 -3.95 18.35
C THR A 195 9.06 -2.60 19.03
N ALA A 196 10.22 -2.00 18.86
CA ALA A 196 10.57 -0.70 19.42
C ALA A 196 10.87 0.32 18.29
N TRP A 197 10.28 1.50 18.39
CA TRP A 197 10.40 2.56 17.40
C TRP A 197 10.69 3.92 18.05
N ASP A 198 11.69 4.63 17.54
CA ASP A 198 11.98 6.01 17.95
C ASP A 198 11.56 7.00 16.85
N PHE A 199 10.30 7.40 16.86
CA PHE A 199 9.76 8.37 15.89
C PHE A 199 10.34 9.78 16.03
N LYS A 200 11.03 10.11 17.14
CA LYS A 200 11.71 11.39 17.31
C LYS A 200 12.97 11.47 16.46
N LYS A 201 13.60 10.33 16.20
CA LYS A 201 14.79 10.21 15.34
C LYS A 201 14.47 9.96 13.87
N SER A 202 13.20 10.12 13.45
CA SER A 202 12.84 9.93 12.04
C SER A 202 13.57 10.91 11.13
N THR A 203 14.06 10.42 10.02
CA THR A 203 14.71 11.22 8.97
C THR A 203 13.65 11.87 8.10
N LYS A 204 13.70 13.19 7.94
CA LYS A 204 12.88 13.90 6.97
C LYS A 204 13.47 13.71 5.58
N ILE A 205 12.71 13.07 4.68
CA ILE A 205 13.13 12.78 3.31
C ILE A 205 12.83 13.95 2.38
N ALA A 206 11.63 14.54 2.50
CA ALA A 206 11.20 15.61 1.61
C ALA A 206 10.27 16.61 2.31
N ASN A 207 10.38 17.89 1.90
CA ASN A 207 9.56 18.98 2.43
C ASN A 207 8.16 19.04 1.81
N ASP A 208 8.03 18.96 0.49
CA ASP A 208 6.78 19.11 -0.26
C ASP A 208 6.42 17.86 -1.08
N GLY A 209 6.95 16.71 -0.69
CA GLY A 209 6.58 15.43 -1.28
C GLY A 209 5.19 15.03 -0.78
N HIS A 210 4.24 14.82 -1.70
CA HIS A 210 2.90 14.45 -1.28
C HIS A 210 2.75 12.96 -1.09
N TYR A 211 3.03 12.22 -2.12
CA TYR A 211 3.01 10.76 -2.12
C TYR A 211 4.35 10.20 -2.57
N ALA A 212 4.64 9.03 -2.07
CA ALA A 212 5.78 8.25 -2.47
C ALA A 212 5.34 6.79 -2.63
N ALA A 213 6.07 6.05 -3.43
CA ALA A 213 6.02 4.59 -3.42
C ALA A 213 7.43 4.07 -3.11
N THR A 214 7.51 3.02 -2.29
CA THR A 214 8.77 2.41 -1.88
C THR A 214 8.77 0.92 -2.21
N THR A 215 9.96 0.35 -2.43
CA THR A 215 10.15 -1.10 -2.53
C THR A 215 11.54 -1.46 -2.01
N LEU A 216 11.65 -2.63 -1.39
CA LEU A 216 12.91 -3.19 -0.92
C LEU A 216 13.24 -4.45 -1.73
N HIS A 217 14.44 -4.49 -2.30
CA HIS A 217 14.91 -5.64 -3.05
C HIS A 217 16.38 -5.94 -2.72
N LYS A 218 16.65 -7.10 -2.16
CA LYS A 218 18.01 -7.57 -1.82
C LYS A 218 18.84 -6.51 -1.09
N GLY A 219 18.28 -5.95 -0.03
CA GLY A 219 18.92 -4.94 0.81
C GLY A 219 18.91 -3.51 0.25
N ARG A 220 18.53 -3.30 -1.02
CA ARG A 220 18.39 -1.98 -1.62
C ARG A 220 16.97 -1.47 -1.55
N LEU A 221 16.80 -0.33 -0.91
CA LEU A 221 15.54 0.39 -0.81
C LEU A 221 15.44 1.41 -1.95
N TRP A 222 14.34 1.39 -2.68
CA TRP A 222 13.99 2.40 -3.68
C TRP A 222 12.80 3.21 -3.21
N MET A 223 12.81 4.49 -3.54
CA MET A 223 11.69 5.41 -3.31
C MET A 223 11.48 6.30 -4.52
N THR A 224 10.25 6.32 -5.04
CA THR A 224 9.82 7.32 -6.01
C THR A 224 8.89 8.32 -5.36
N LEU A 225 9.00 9.58 -5.76
CA LEU A 225 8.25 10.70 -5.21
C LEU A 225 7.71 11.58 -6.34
N ASN A 226 6.68 12.35 -6.03
CA ASN A 226 6.25 13.49 -6.83
C ASN A 226 6.29 14.76 -6.00
N TRP A 227 6.32 15.91 -6.67
CA TRP A 227 6.23 17.21 -6.04
C TRP A 227 4.79 17.69 -5.99
N HIS A 228 4.38 18.18 -4.82
CA HIS A 228 3.07 18.79 -4.61
C HIS A 228 3.19 20.32 -4.69
N LYS A 229 3.12 20.84 -5.90
CA LYS A 229 3.42 22.26 -6.21
C LYS A 229 2.60 23.26 -5.40
N SER A 230 1.31 23.04 -5.20
CA SER A 230 0.42 23.82 -4.36
C SER A 230 -1.04 23.35 -4.52
N GLY A 231 -1.83 23.45 -3.47
CA GLY A 231 -3.24 23.04 -3.49
C GLY A 231 -3.44 21.54 -3.59
N SER A 232 -4.63 21.07 -3.29
CA SER A 232 -4.92 19.63 -3.36
C SER A 232 -4.79 19.11 -4.79
N ASP A 233 -4.11 17.97 -4.92
CA ASP A 233 -4.00 17.15 -6.13
C ASP A 233 -3.21 17.73 -7.31
N LYS A 234 -2.46 18.80 -7.11
CA LYS A 234 -1.53 19.31 -8.14
C LYS A 234 -0.15 18.68 -7.94
N ARG A 235 0.02 17.45 -8.42
CA ARG A 235 1.26 16.69 -8.30
C ARG A 235 1.94 16.62 -9.65
N THR A 236 3.22 16.92 -9.68
CA THR A 236 4.02 16.94 -10.90
C THR A 236 5.43 16.43 -10.63
N ASN A 237 6.22 16.26 -11.66
CA ASN A 237 7.59 15.77 -11.63
C ASN A 237 7.75 14.36 -11.03
N LEU A 238 8.71 13.65 -11.52
CA LEU A 238 9.00 12.29 -11.08
C LEU A 238 10.44 12.23 -10.58
N TYR A 239 10.60 11.83 -9.31
CA TYR A 239 11.89 11.73 -8.63
C TYR A 239 12.12 10.30 -8.18
N VAL A 240 13.38 9.86 -8.18
CA VAL A 240 13.78 8.55 -7.66
C VAL A 240 15.05 8.68 -6.84
N ILE A 241 15.03 8.08 -5.65
CA ILE A 241 16.18 7.93 -4.77
C ILE A 241 16.30 6.47 -4.33
N ARG A 242 17.52 6.07 -3.98
CA ARG A 242 17.82 4.76 -3.42
C ARG A 242 18.65 4.83 -2.14
N SER A 243 18.56 3.79 -1.35
CA SER A 243 19.40 3.60 -0.17
C SER A 243 19.91 2.16 -0.13
N ASP A 244 21.20 1.98 0.13
CA ASP A 244 21.84 0.67 0.30
C ASP A 244 22.05 0.34 1.80
N ASP A 245 21.63 1.23 2.71
CA ASP A 245 21.79 1.15 4.18
C ASP A 245 20.46 1.32 4.93
N LEU A 246 19.36 0.90 4.30
CA LEU A 246 17.99 0.92 4.82
C LEU A 246 17.53 2.33 5.25
N GLY A 247 17.86 3.36 4.46
CA GLY A 247 17.37 4.72 4.64
C GLY A 247 18.24 5.61 5.52
N THR A 248 19.44 5.18 5.90
CA THR A 248 20.41 6.01 6.62
C THR A 248 21.02 7.07 5.70
N SER A 249 21.41 6.69 4.49
CA SER A 249 21.85 7.59 3.43
C SER A 249 21.07 7.35 2.14
N TRP A 250 21.01 8.38 1.29
CA TRP A 250 20.25 8.31 0.04
C TRP A 250 21.09 8.80 -1.13
N GLN A 251 20.85 8.18 -2.27
CA GLN A 251 21.55 8.43 -3.53
C GLN A 251 20.56 8.52 -4.68
N THR A 252 20.98 9.17 -5.76
CA THR A 252 20.31 9.10 -7.06
C THR A 252 20.44 7.70 -7.67
N THR A 253 19.75 7.43 -8.78
CA THR A 253 19.87 6.15 -9.49
C THR A 253 21.29 5.83 -9.96
N ASP A 254 22.08 6.85 -10.30
CA ASP A 254 23.48 6.75 -10.73
C ASP A 254 24.49 6.83 -9.57
N GLY A 255 24.03 6.84 -8.32
CA GLY A 255 24.87 6.71 -7.13
C GLY A 255 25.41 8.01 -6.55
N LYS A 256 24.96 9.18 -7.01
CA LYS A 256 25.37 10.47 -6.43
C LYS A 256 24.63 10.71 -5.11
N PRO A 257 25.27 11.24 -4.06
CA PRO A 257 24.60 11.55 -2.80
C PRO A 257 23.44 12.52 -2.99
N VAL A 258 22.35 12.29 -2.25
CA VAL A 258 21.20 13.19 -2.18
C VAL A 258 21.13 13.83 -0.81
N SER A 259 21.17 15.17 -0.78
CA SER A 259 21.00 15.93 0.46
C SER A 259 19.54 15.88 0.93
N LEU A 260 19.32 15.64 2.22
CA LEU A 260 18.01 15.61 2.85
C LEU A 260 17.83 16.82 3.80
N PRO A 261 16.58 17.32 3.96
CA PRO A 261 15.41 16.97 3.20
C PRO A 261 15.49 17.48 1.76
N MET A 262 14.93 16.69 0.82
CA MET A 262 14.83 17.14 -0.57
C MET A 262 13.93 18.37 -0.67
N ASN A 263 14.39 19.36 -1.43
CA ASN A 263 13.66 20.59 -1.73
C ASN A 263 13.30 20.60 -3.22
N PHE A 264 12.02 20.64 -3.54
CA PHE A 264 11.51 20.65 -4.90
C PHE A 264 11.39 22.07 -5.47
N PRO A 265 11.33 22.26 -6.80
CA PRO A 265 11.31 21.20 -7.82
C PRO A 265 12.67 20.69 -8.27
N GLU A 266 13.75 21.44 -8.06
CA GLU A 266 15.07 21.12 -8.60
C GLU A 266 15.91 20.32 -7.62
N THR A 267 16.19 19.08 -7.97
CA THR A 267 17.03 18.16 -7.21
C THR A 267 17.68 17.14 -8.17
N PRO A 268 18.89 16.67 -7.88
CA PRO A 268 19.59 15.68 -8.71
C PRO A 268 18.82 14.36 -8.94
N SER A 269 17.81 14.11 -8.12
CA SER A 269 16.96 12.91 -8.22
C SER A 269 15.79 13.04 -9.20
N LEU A 270 15.64 14.20 -9.88
CA LEU A 270 14.63 14.40 -10.91
C LEU A 270 14.91 13.51 -12.11
N ILE A 271 13.98 12.63 -12.47
CA ILE A 271 14.10 11.73 -13.62
C ILE A 271 13.26 12.17 -14.81
N ARG A 272 12.20 12.97 -14.56
CA ARG A 272 11.42 13.61 -15.61
C ARG A 272 10.72 14.87 -15.11
N ASP A 273 10.86 15.96 -15.88
CA ASP A 273 10.27 17.27 -15.60
C ASP A 273 8.88 17.39 -16.25
N TYR A 274 7.86 16.92 -15.56
CA TYR A 274 6.47 17.08 -15.95
C TYR A 274 5.90 18.48 -15.71
N LEU A 275 6.58 19.29 -14.88
CA LEU A 275 6.18 20.68 -14.66
C LEU A 275 6.31 21.49 -15.94
N THR A 276 7.44 21.39 -16.62
CA THR A 276 7.69 22.05 -17.93
C THR A 276 6.74 21.51 -19.02
N GLU A 277 6.42 20.22 -18.97
CA GLU A 277 5.44 19.59 -19.86
C GLU A 277 3.97 19.98 -19.52
N LYS A 278 3.73 20.75 -18.44
CA LYS A 278 2.40 21.15 -17.92
C LYS A 278 1.50 19.94 -17.61
N LYS A 279 2.08 18.86 -17.13
CA LYS A 279 1.37 17.63 -16.79
C LYS A 279 1.39 17.35 -15.31
N PHE A 280 0.44 16.52 -14.89
CA PHE A 280 0.32 15.97 -13.54
C PHE A 280 0.59 14.48 -13.55
N ILE A 281 1.11 13.97 -12.43
CA ILE A 281 1.38 12.54 -12.27
C ILE A 281 0.84 12.01 -10.94
N TYR A 282 0.37 10.76 -10.97
CA TYR A 282 -0.20 10.06 -9.82
C TYR A 282 0.46 8.70 -9.72
N LEU A 283 1.26 8.52 -8.66
CA LEU A 283 2.04 7.30 -8.45
C LEU A 283 1.13 6.12 -8.10
N ASN A 284 1.32 4.99 -8.76
CA ASN A 284 0.58 3.76 -8.50
C ASN A 284 1.44 2.73 -7.76
N ASP A 285 2.57 2.35 -8.34
CA ASP A 285 3.40 1.25 -7.83
C ASP A 285 4.89 1.50 -8.13
N LEU A 286 5.75 0.88 -7.33
CA LEU A 286 7.17 0.81 -7.53
C LEU A 286 7.65 -0.60 -7.26
N ILE A 287 8.22 -1.24 -8.26
CA ILE A 287 8.81 -2.58 -8.17
C ILE A 287 10.25 -2.56 -8.69
N THR A 288 10.90 -3.69 -8.68
CA THR A 288 12.18 -3.88 -9.37
C THR A 288 12.08 -4.98 -10.41
N ASP A 289 12.91 -4.86 -11.46
CA ASP A 289 13.15 -5.95 -12.40
C ASP A 289 14.09 -7.03 -11.76
N ALA A 290 14.36 -8.10 -12.50
CA ALA A 290 15.24 -9.19 -12.03
C ALA A 290 16.67 -8.75 -11.71
N LYS A 291 17.12 -7.61 -12.27
CA LYS A 291 18.43 -7.00 -12.01
C LYS A 291 18.42 -6.06 -10.81
N GLY A 292 17.24 -5.83 -10.21
CA GLY A 292 17.05 -4.88 -9.10
C GLY A 292 16.89 -3.43 -9.54
N ASN A 293 16.68 -3.17 -10.83
CA ASN A 293 16.42 -1.82 -11.33
C ASN A 293 14.96 -1.43 -11.10
N PRO A 294 14.67 -0.16 -10.75
CA PRO A 294 13.32 0.28 -10.45
C PRO A 294 12.45 0.38 -11.71
N VAL A 295 11.19 0.00 -11.53
CA VAL A 295 10.11 0.17 -12.50
C VAL A 295 8.92 0.80 -11.78
N ILE A 296 8.46 1.93 -12.29
CA ILE A 296 7.39 2.73 -11.71
C ILE A 296 6.15 2.60 -12.59
N LEU A 297 4.99 2.34 -11.99
CA LEU A 297 3.68 2.50 -12.61
C LEU A 297 3.05 3.79 -12.10
N TYR A 298 2.51 4.63 -13.00
CA TYR A 298 1.87 5.89 -12.64
C TYR A 298 0.85 6.32 -13.70
N VAL A 299 -0.04 7.25 -13.31
CA VAL A 299 -0.92 7.96 -14.25
C VAL A 299 -0.28 9.29 -14.61
N GLU A 300 -0.18 9.58 -15.91
CA GLU A 300 0.08 10.90 -16.48
C GLU A 300 -1.25 11.53 -16.89
N ALA A 301 -1.49 12.78 -16.52
CA ALA A 301 -2.73 13.49 -16.84
C ALA A 301 -2.45 14.93 -17.30
N SER A 302 -3.29 15.45 -18.19
CA SER A 302 -3.23 16.85 -18.65
C SER A 302 -3.92 17.82 -17.68
N GLY A 303 -4.75 17.33 -16.78
CA GLY A 303 -5.41 18.11 -15.72
C GLY A 303 -5.22 17.51 -14.34
N GLY A 304 -5.37 18.33 -13.29
CA GLY A 304 -5.33 17.87 -11.90
C GLY A 304 -6.47 16.89 -11.59
N SER A 305 -6.39 16.19 -10.46
CA SER A 305 -7.35 15.15 -10.07
C SER A 305 -8.79 15.66 -9.94
N LYS A 306 -8.94 16.91 -9.52
CA LYS A 306 -10.26 17.56 -9.46
C LYS A 306 -10.79 17.99 -10.83
N SER A 307 -10.00 17.86 -11.87
CA SER A 307 -10.45 18.06 -13.24
C SER A 307 -11.27 16.85 -13.67
N GLN A 308 -12.56 16.94 -13.44
CA GLN A 308 -13.50 15.91 -13.81
C GLN A 308 -13.78 15.89 -15.30
N GLY A 309 -14.16 14.72 -15.79
CA GLY A 309 -14.50 14.52 -17.18
C GLY A 309 -13.32 14.73 -18.10
N PRO A 310 -13.59 15.01 -19.36
CA PRO A 310 -12.58 15.11 -20.43
C PRO A 310 -11.53 16.20 -20.24
N LYS A 311 -11.74 17.15 -19.33
CA LYS A 311 -10.78 18.26 -19.08
C LYS A 311 -9.41 17.80 -18.58
N GLY A 312 -9.31 16.59 -18.05
CA GLY A 312 -8.05 16.02 -17.60
C GLY A 312 -7.35 15.15 -18.65
N ASP A 313 -7.99 14.93 -19.80
CA ASP A 313 -7.47 14.06 -20.86
C ASP A 313 -6.37 14.71 -21.69
N PRO A 314 -5.50 13.92 -22.31
CA PRO A 314 -5.43 12.48 -22.14
C PRO A 314 -4.86 12.09 -20.76
N ARG A 315 -5.47 11.07 -20.14
CA ARG A 315 -4.91 10.35 -18.99
C ARG A 315 -4.35 9.02 -19.47
N ARG A 316 -3.15 8.69 -19.02
CA ARG A 316 -2.46 7.47 -19.47
C ARG A 316 -1.83 6.76 -18.30
N TRP A 317 -1.99 5.46 -18.25
CA TRP A 317 -1.08 4.62 -17.49
C TRP A 317 0.26 4.59 -18.19
N MET A 318 1.31 4.87 -17.42
CA MET A 318 2.68 4.95 -17.88
C MET A 318 3.57 4.03 -17.06
N THR A 319 4.60 3.49 -17.69
CA THR A 319 5.75 2.94 -16.98
C THR A 319 6.97 3.84 -17.13
N ALA A 320 7.75 3.99 -16.05
CA ALA A 320 9.12 4.48 -16.11
C ALA A 320 10.05 3.37 -15.64
N ARG A 321 10.99 2.94 -16.48
CA ARG A 321 11.93 1.86 -16.21
C ARG A 321 13.36 2.38 -16.31
N TYR A 322 14.17 2.12 -15.31
CA TYR A 322 15.62 2.30 -15.37
C TYR A 322 16.28 1.01 -15.87
N ASP A 323 17.13 1.09 -16.90
CA ASP A 323 17.80 -0.09 -17.47
C ASP A 323 19.22 -0.33 -16.91
N GLY A 324 19.63 0.51 -15.94
CA GLY A 324 20.97 0.56 -15.37
C GLY A 324 21.83 1.69 -15.94
N LYS A 325 21.36 2.38 -16.98
CA LYS A 325 22.05 3.51 -17.63
C LYS A 325 21.15 4.71 -17.82
N GLN A 326 19.92 4.50 -18.30
CA GLN A 326 18.96 5.56 -18.58
C GLN A 326 17.53 5.15 -18.27
N TRP A 327 16.65 6.14 -18.18
CA TRP A 327 15.23 5.97 -17.98
C TRP A 327 14.47 5.85 -19.29
N HIS A 328 13.53 4.91 -19.36
CA HIS A 328 12.61 4.68 -20.46
C HIS A 328 11.17 4.89 -20.00
N PHE A 329 10.36 5.59 -20.80
CA PHE A 329 8.99 5.95 -20.45
C PHE A 329 8.04 5.45 -21.54
N HIS A 330 7.13 4.54 -21.19
CA HIS A 330 6.21 3.95 -22.16
C HIS A 330 4.76 3.99 -21.66
N PRO A 331 3.79 4.30 -22.54
CA PRO A 331 2.37 4.19 -22.18
C PRO A 331 1.93 2.73 -22.16
N ILE A 332 0.98 2.42 -21.28
CA ILE A 332 0.27 1.14 -21.26
C ILE A 332 -1.07 1.29 -21.98
N CYS A 333 -1.90 2.21 -21.50
CA CYS A 333 -3.26 2.45 -21.99
C CYS A 333 -3.73 3.85 -21.60
N THR A 334 -4.91 4.24 -22.09
CA THR A 334 -5.65 5.38 -21.56
C THR A 334 -6.55 4.95 -20.41
N VAL A 335 -6.81 5.89 -19.50
CA VAL A 335 -7.74 5.77 -18.36
C VAL A 335 -8.58 7.02 -18.29
N ASP A 336 -9.69 7.02 -17.57
CA ASP A 336 -10.59 8.17 -17.52
C ASP A 336 -10.51 8.97 -16.21
N HIS A 337 -9.78 8.48 -15.20
CA HIS A 337 -9.60 9.19 -13.95
C HIS A 337 -8.16 9.11 -13.40
N ASN A 338 -7.73 10.16 -12.70
CA ASN A 338 -6.37 10.27 -12.15
C ASN A 338 -6.08 9.25 -11.02
N TYR A 339 -7.12 8.71 -10.41
CA TYR A 339 -7.05 7.69 -9.38
C TYR A 339 -7.40 6.28 -9.86
N ASP A 340 -7.35 6.01 -11.15
CA ASP A 340 -7.44 4.65 -11.69
C ASP A 340 -6.15 3.91 -11.40
N TYR A 341 -6.01 3.51 -10.14
CA TYR A 341 -4.81 2.91 -9.62
C TYR A 341 -4.80 1.39 -9.79
N GLY A 342 -3.61 0.86 -9.93
CA GLY A 342 -3.35 -0.57 -10.01
C GLY A 342 -1.91 -0.90 -9.64
N ASN A 343 -1.52 -2.13 -9.91
CA ASN A 343 -0.18 -2.62 -9.62
C ASN A 343 0.47 -3.30 -10.82
N LEU A 344 1.79 -3.40 -10.76
CA LEU A 344 2.65 -4.04 -11.75
C LEU A 344 3.45 -5.17 -11.10
N ARG A 345 3.59 -6.31 -11.78
CA ARG A 345 4.49 -7.40 -11.37
C ARG A 345 5.18 -7.99 -12.59
N ILE A 346 6.35 -8.55 -12.32
CA ILE A 346 7.18 -9.25 -13.30
C ILE A 346 7.36 -10.67 -12.79
N ASP A 347 7.04 -11.66 -13.61
CA ASP A 347 7.25 -13.06 -13.25
C ASP A 347 8.70 -13.52 -13.49
N THR A 348 9.00 -14.75 -13.08
CA THR A 348 10.31 -15.35 -13.23
C THR A 348 10.72 -15.59 -14.68
N LYS A 349 9.77 -15.53 -15.63
CA LYS A 349 10.00 -15.63 -17.08
C LYS A 349 10.19 -14.27 -17.74
N GLY A 350 10.14 -13.17 -16.98
CA GLY A 350 10.27 -11.82 -17.49
C GLY A 350 9.00 -11.28 -18.14
N ILE A 351 7.85 -11.91 -17.91
CA ILE A 351 6.55 -11.38 -18.37
C ILE A 351 6.09 -10.33 -17.37
N TRP A 352 5.79 -9.14 -17.89
CA TRP A 352 5.25 -8.04 -17.10
C TRP A 352 3.73 -8.04 -17.15
N ARG A 353 3.09 -7.88 -16.01
CA ARG A 353 1.64 -7.73 -15.92
C ARG A 353 1.26 -6.54 -15.07
N ALA A 354 0.47 -5.66 -15.68
CA ALA A 354 -0.18 -4.55 -15.00
C ALA A 354 -1.68 -4.88 -14.86
N ILE A 355 -2.22 -4.64 -13.68
CA ILE A 355 -3.61 -4.95 -13.36
C ILE A 355 -4.26 -3.78 -12.64
N GLY A 356 -5.42 -3.34 -13.10
CA GLY A 356 -6.21 -2.28 -12.47
C GLY A 356 -7.43 -1.91 -13.29
N ALA A 357 -8.22 -0.98 -12.76
CA ALA A 357 -9.40 -0.47 -13.42
C ALA A 357 -8.99 0.53 -14.51
N THR A 358 -8.86 0.06 -15.75
CA THR A 358 -8.43 0.89 -16.88
C THR A 358 -9.50 1.11 -17.95
N ASP A 359 -10.58 0.34 -17.91
CA ASP A 359 -11.75 0.61 -18.73
C ASP A 359 -12.79 1.37 -17.92
N ALA A 360 -13.57 2.22 -18.58
CA ALA A 360 -14.66 2.95 -17.96
C ALA A 360 -15.68 1.98 -17.36
N GLY A 361 -16.12 2.25 -16.13
CA GLY A 361 -17.18 1.52 -15.46
C GLY A 361 -18.54 2.20 -15.60
N PRO A 362 -19.53 1.80 -14.79
CA PRO A 362 -20.85 2.44 -14.79
C PRO A 362 -20.83 3.92 -14.39
N HIS A 363 -19.80 4.38 -13.71
CA HIS A 363 -19.60 5.78 -13.33
C HIS A 363 -18.31 6.30 -13.99
N PRO A 364 -18.33 6.70 -15.28
CA PRO A 364 -17.17 7.16 -16.01
C PRO A 364 -16.65 8.48 -15.44
N TYR A 365 -15.37 8.74 -15.59
CA TYR A 365 -14.67 9.92 -15.05
C TYR A 365 -14.72 10.06 -13.54
N THR A 366 -14.95 8.96 -12.84
CA THR A 366 -14.75 8.82 -11.40
C THR A 366 -13.73 7.72 -11.13
N THR A 367 -13.29 7.56 -9.89
CA THR A 367 -12.27 6.56 -9.57
C THR A 367 -12.73 5.15 -9.89
N GLY A 368 -11.87 4.41 -10.60
CA GLY A 368 -12.12 3.01 -10.94
C GLY A 368 -13.00 2.83 -12.17
N GLY A 369 -13.36 1.59 -12.40
CA GLY A 369 -14.14 1.18 -13.58
C GLY A 369 -14.12 -0.33 -13.71
N GLU A 370 -13.82 -0.84 -14.90
CA GLU A 370 -13.67 -2.27 -15.15
C GLU A 370 -12.20 -2.67 -15.08
N VAL A 371 -11.91 -3.77 -14.40
CA VAL A 371 -10.54 -4.26 -14.18
C VAL A 371 -10.03 -5.01 -15.40
N VAL A 372 -8.86 -4.61 -15.86
CA VAL A 372 -8.17 -5.21 -17.01
C VAL A 372 -6.79 -5.70 -16.61
N LEU A 373 -6.39 -6.81 -17.18
CA LEU A 373 -5.04 -7.35 -17.14
C LEU A 373 -4.30 -7.00 -18.43
N TRP A 374 -3.20 -6.29 -18.29
CA TRP A 374 -2.29 -5.90 -19.37
C TRP A 374 -1.00 -6.74 -19.31
N GLU A 375 -0.44 -7.10 -20.44
CA GLU A 375 0.79 -7.90 -20.53
C GLU A 375 1.81 -7.25 -21.48
N SER A 376 3.07 -7.26 -21.07
CA SER A 376 4.22 -6.93 -21.91
C SER A 376 5.25 -8.07 -21.86
N ARG A 377 5.88 -8.35 -23.02
CA ARG A 377 6.94 -9.37 -23.19
C ARG A 377 8.27 -8.77 -23.65
N ASP A 378 8.35 -7.47 -23.74
CA ASP A 378 9.49 -6.69 -24.24
C ASP A 378 9.97 -5.66 -23.21
N THR A 379 9.89 -6.03 -21.92
CA THR A 379 10.31 -5.21 -20.78
C THR A 379 9.57 -3.86 -20.65
N GLY A 380 8.28 -3.87 -20.96
CA GLY A 380 7.39 -2.71 -20.77
C GLY A 380 7.41 -1.72 -21.95
N VAL A 381 7.99 -2.07 -23.11
CA VAL A 381 8.01 -1.18 -24.29
C VAL A 381 6.66 -1.18 -24.96
N THR A 382 6.09 -2.36 -25.20
CA THR A 382 4.74 -2.51 -25.75
C THR A 382 3.84 -3.31 -24.82
N TRP A 383 2.57 -2.99 -24.84
CA TRP A 383 1.57 -3.60 -23.98
C TRP A 383 0.38 -4.07 -24.79
N LYS A 384 -0.14 -5.24 -24.43
CA LYS A 384 -1.39 -5.75 -24.97
C LYS A 384 -2.39 -6.02 -23.84
N ARG A 385 -3.64 -5.81 -24.14
CA ARG A 385 -4.75 -6.22 -23.29
C ARG A 385 -4.80 -7.74 -23.27
N ALA A 386 -4.45 -8.35 -22.13
CA ALA A 386 -4.45 -9.80 -21.99
C ALA A 386 -5.88 -10.32 -21.69
N LYS A 387 -6.59 -9.65 -20.76
CA LYS A 387 -7.94 -10.06 -20.35
C LYS A 387 -8.71 -8.91 -19.71
N ALA A 388 -9.99 -8.76 -20.03
CA ALA A 388 -10.95 -8.04 -19.21
C ALA A 388 -11.37 -8.97 -18.07
N LEU A 389 -11.11 -8.58 -16.82
CA LEU A 389 -11.47 -9.38 -15.65
C LEU A 389 -12.90 -9.11 -15.21
N THR A 390 -13.35 -7.87 -15.36
CA THR A 390 -14.73 -7.46 -15.10
C THR A 390 -15.31 -6.77 -16.33
N LYS A 391 -16.62 -6.78 -16.47
CA LYS A 391 -17.36 -6.10 -17.55
C LYS A 391 -18.83 -5.95 -17.19
N ASN A 392 -19.47 -4.88 -17.65
CA ASN A 392 -20.87 -4.58 -17.39
C ASN A 392 -21.21 -4.61 -15.90
N SER A 393 -20.29 -4.15 -15.06
CA SER A 393 -20.43 -4.15 -13.62
C SER A 393 -21.49 -3.14 -13.18
N ARG A 394 -22.11 -3.39 -12.03
CA ARG A 394 -23.08 -2.45 -11.43
C ARG A 394 -22.41 -1.31 -10.67
N ARG A 395 -21.15 -1.50 -10.28
CA ARG A 395 -20.34 -0.58 -9.50
C ARG A 395 -18.94 -0.53 -10.07
N ASN A 396 -18.24 0.58 -9.90
CA ASN A 396 -16.83 0.67 -10.28
C ASN A 396 -15.97 -0.24 -9.39
N HIS A 397 -15.06 -0.98 -10.00
CA HIS A 397 -13.98 -1.67 -9.31
C HIS A 397 -12.76 -0.76 -9.21
N SER A 398 -11.99 -0.80 -8.10
CA SER A 398 -10.83 0.05 -8.00
C SER A 398 -9.80 -0.39 -6.98
N TYR A 399 -8.64 0.27 -7.02
CA TYR A 399 -7.52 0.09 -6.10
C TYR A 399 -7.06 -1.37 -6.01
N VAL A 400 -6.80 -1.98 -7.16
CA VAL A 400 -6.24 -3.34 -7.21
C VAL A 400 -4.91 -3.38 -6.47
N ARG A 401 -4.74 -4.40 -5.60
CA ARG A 401 -3.53 -4.68 -4.85
C ARG A 401 -2.95 -6.01 -5.24
N VAL A 402 -1.64 -6.06 -5.42
CA VAL A 402 -0.92 -7.30 -5.72
C VAL A 402 0.03 -7.62 -4.57
N PRO A 403 0.04 -8.85 -4.04
CA PRO A 403 0.95 -9.24 -2.98
C PRO A 403 2.42 -9.06 -3.38
N THR A 404 3.26 -8.69 -2.41
CA THR A 404 4.70 -8.90 -2.56
C THR A 404 5.00 -10.40 -2.54
N ASN A 405 5.98 -10.84 -3.33
CA ASN A 405 6.27 -12.27 -3.51
C ASN A 405 5.01 -13.07 -3.89
N PHE A 406 4.22 -12.58 -4.82
CA PHE A 406 2.94 -13.20 -5.18
C PHE A 406 3.10 -14.66 -5.61
N ALA A 407 2.06 -15.46 -5.33
CA ALA A 407 1.90 -16.79 -5.90
C ALA A 407 0.77 -16.79 -6.95
N PRO A 408 0.86 -17.66 -7.99
CA PRO A 408 -0.06 -17.60 -9.13
C PRO A 408 -1.54 -17.72 -8.79
N GLU A 409 -1.91 -18.42 -7.72
CA GLU A 409 -3.31 -18.67 -7.34
C GLU A 409 -3.99 -17.45 -6.71
N PHE A 410 -3.20 -16.46 -6.24
CA PHE A 410 -3.69 -15.21 -5.66
C PHE A 410 -2.84 -14.06 -6.17
N PHE A 411 -3.16 -13.54 -7.35
CA PHE A 411 -2.36 -12.53 -8.01
C PHE A 411 -2.75 -11.12 -7.61
N GLY A 412 -4.03 -10.78 -7.61
CA GLY A 412 -4.50 -9.44 -7.24
C GLY A 412 -5.85 -9.49 -6.55
N TYR A 413 -6.13 -8.48 -5.69
CA TYR A 413 -7.41 -8.35 -5.02
C TYR A 413 -7.84 -6.89 -4.92
N TRP A 414 -9.15 -6.64 -4.85
CA TRP A 414 -9.74 -5.31 -4.85
C TRP A 414 -11.17 -5.30 -4.36
N GLY A 415 -11.72 -4.09 -4.17
CA GLY A 415 -13.14 -3.86 -3.89
C GLY A 415 -13.87 -3.20 -5.05
N ASP A 416 -15.19 -3.28 -5.04
CA ASP A 416 -16.09 -2.48 -5.87
C ASP A 416 -16.90 -1.50 -5.01
N GLY A 417 -17.56 -0.54 -5.64
CA GLY A 417 -18.43 0.40 -4.93
C GLY A 417 -19.04 1.45 -5.85
N ASP A 418 -20.10 2.10 -5.36
CA ASP A 418 -20.69 3.26 -6.01
C ASP A 418 -19.82 4.49 -5.71
N THR A 419 -19.38 5.20 -6.72
CA THR A 419 -18.50 6.36 -6.57
C THR A 419 -19.23 7.65 -6.23
N THR A 420 -20.54 7.65 -6.25
CA THR A 420 -21.40 8.81 -6.02
C THR A 420 -22.09 8.78 -4.67
N GLN A 421 -22.22 7.63 -4.06
CA GLN A 421 -22.89 7.43 -2.78
C GLN A 421 -22.27 6.28 -1.98
N CYS A 422 -22.56 6.24 -0.69
CA CYS A 422 -22.16 5.11 0.14
C CYS A 422 -22.89 3.85 -0.29
N SER A 423 -22.17 2.79 -0.58
CA SER A 423 -22.72 1.51 -1.04
C SER A 423 -22.06 0.34 -0.35
N GLU A 424 -22.71 -0.79 -0.41
CA GLU A 424 -22.07 -2.07 -0.13
C GLU A 424 -20.94 -2.33 -1.15
N SER A 425 -19.89 -3.01 -0.69
CA SER A 425 -18.75 -3.43 -1.48
C SER A 425 -18.55 -4.92 -1.37
N ASP A 426 -18.22 -5.55 -2.49
CA ASP A 426 -17.67 -6.91 -2.51
C ASP A 426 -16.16 -6.86 -2.63
N LEU A 427 -15.48 -7.86 -2.09
CA LEU A 427 -14.07 -8.08 -2.30
C LEU A 427 -13.85 -9.19 -3.30
N TYR A 428 -12.96 -8.93 -4.24
CA TYR A 428 -12.60 -9.83 -5.33
C TYR A 428 -11.12 -10.14 -5.27
N PHE A 429 -10.73 -11.27 -5.85
CA PHE A 429 -9.36 -11.55 -6.21
C PHE A 429 -9.31 -12.35 -7.51
N CYS A 430 -8.15 -12.32 -8.16
CA CYS A 430 -7.90 -13.16 -9.33
C CYS A 430 -6.62 -13.95 -9.17
N ASP A 431 -6.51 -15.04 -9.92
CA ASP A 431 -5.24 -15.73 -10.13
C ASP A 431 -4.39 -15.08 -11.24
N TRP A 432 -3.18 -15.59 -11.47
CA TRP A 432 -2.28 -15.12 -12.52
C TRP A 432 -2.88 -15.26 -13.93
N ASN A 433 -3.75 -16.21 -14.17
CA ASN A 433 -4.41 -16.43 -15.47
C ASN A 433 -5.66 -15.55 -15.64
N GLY A 434 -6.01 -14.76 -14.62
CA GLY A 434 -7.18 -13.90 -14.62
C GLY A 434 -8.48 -14.66 -14.41
N ASN A 435 -8.47 -15.82 -13.74
CA ASN A 435 -9.69 -16.41 -13.21
C ASN A 435 -10.13 -15.59 -12.01
N LEU A 436 -11.39 -15.16 -12.04
CA LEU A 436 -11.94 -14.21 -11.07
C LEU A 436 -12.73 -14.94 -9.98
N PHE A 437 -12.54 -14.46 -8.75
CA PHE A 437 -13.22 -14.97 -7.57
C PHE A 437 -13.74 -13.81 -6.71
N ARG A 438 -14.86 -14.04 -6.06
CA ARG A 438 -15.41 -13.16 -5.03
C ARG A 438 -15.21 -13.80 -3.66
N MET A 439 -14.84 -12.97 -2.69
CA MET A 439 -14.71 -13.39 -1.30
C MET A 439 -16.10 -13.45 -0.65
N PRO A 440 -16.43 -14.52 0.11
CA PRO A 440 -17.75 -14.64 0.74
C PRO A 440 -17.98 -13.55 1.79
N ARG A 441 -19.15 -12.89 1.77
CA ARG A 441 -19.51 -11.87 2.76
C ARG A 441 -19.86 -12.46 4.13
N LYS A 442 -20.33 -13.72 4.15
CA LYS A 442 -20.67 -14.45 5.38
C LYS A 442 -19.88 -15.74 5.43
N ILE A 443 -19.26 -16.01 6.56
CA ILE A 443 -18.43 -17.19 6.78
C ILE A 443 -18.82 -17.82 8.11
N ALA A 444 -19.31 -19.06 8.04
CA ALA A 444 -19.70 -19.83 9.22
C ALA A 444 -18.61 -20.81 9.69
N LYS A 445 -17.55 -20.99 8.89
CA LYS A 445 -16.45 -21.94 9.14
C LYS A 445 -15.13 -21.22 9.18
N PRO A 446 -14.09 -21.76 9.83
CA PRO A 446 -12.76 -21.13 9.84
C PRO A 446 -12.15 -20.94 8.44
N TRP A 447 -12.48 -21.82 7.50
CA TRP A 447 -12.02 -21.81 6.11
C TRP A 447 -13.17 -22.08 5.15
N VAL A 448 -13.22 -21.35 4.05
CA VAL A 448 -14.27 -21.49 3.04
C VAL A 448 -13.71 -21.42 1.62
N GLN A 449 -14.45 -21.96 0.66
CA GLN A 449 -14.17 -21.82 -0.76
C GLN A 449 -14.44 -20.39 -1.21
N PRO A 450 -13.56 -19.78 -2.03
CA PRO A 450 -13.90 -18.57 -2.76
C PRO A 450 -15.03 -18.85 -3.76
N ILE A 451 -15.80 -17.85 -4.11
CA ILE A 451 -16.93 -17.94 -5.03
C ILE A 451 -16.41 -17.59 -6.44
N PRO A 452 -16.38 -18.54 -7.39
CA PRO A 452 -16.01 -18.21 -8.77
C PRO A 452 -16.95 -17.16 -9.36
N VAL A 453 -16.39 -16.24 -10.15
CA VAL A 453 -17.14 -15.25 -10.91
C VAL A 453 -16.95 -15.57 -12.39
N PRO A 454 -18.04 -15.73 -13.16
CA PRO A 454 -18.01 -16.11 -14.57
C PRO A 454 -17.25 -15.13 -15.48
#